data_d7f079a287a0f45ed5b755b2cfef6db5
#
_entry.id   d7f079a287a0f45ed5b755b2cfef6db5
#
_cell.length_a   1.000
_cell.length_b   1.000
_cell.length_c   1.000
_cell.angle_alpha   90.00
_cell.angle_beta   90.00
_cell.angle_gamma   90.00
#
_symmetry.space_group_name_H-M   'P 1'
#
loop_
_entity.id
_entity.type
_entity.pdbx_description
1 polymer ?
#
loop_
_entity_poly.entity_id
_entity_poly.type
_entity_poly.pdbx_seq_one_letter_code
_entity_poly.pdbx_strand_id
1 'polypeptide(L)'
;NIIFDIIATISTYACLLPLIILDVFIWQFQNIYFRIMEIPLIERKKYVILDRFRLGKLSIWQRINCLYCEYANGIVGYSKAVVNQMELYSCAIKHAAHPLGQEHQKNFFERKDFE
;
A
#
# COMPACT_ATOMS: atom_id res chain seq x y z
N ASN A 1 -30.87 2.74 6.94
CA ASN A 1 -31.59 2.81 5.68
C ASN A 1 -30.93 1.90 4.65
N ILE A 2 -31.71 1.00 4.06
CA ILE A 2 -31.22 0.03 3.09
C ILE A 2 -30.58 0.69 1.87
N ILE A 3 -31.13 1.81 1.40
CA ILE A 3 -30.60 2.51 0.23
C ILE A 3 -29.20 3.04 0.52
N PHE A 4 -28.99 3.63 1.69
CA PHE A 4 -27.65 4.11 2.08
C PHE A 4 -26.67 2.98 2.27
N ASP A 5 -27.12 1.85 2.81
CA ASP A 5 -26.28 0.66 2.98
C ASP A 5 -25.84 0.10 1.62
N ILE A 6 -26.73 0.06 0.64
CA ILE A 6 -26.41 -0.39 -0.70
C ILE A 6 -25.40 0.55 -1.36
N ILE A 7 -25.60 1.87 -1.26
CA ILE A 7 -24.68 2.86 -1.81
C ILE A 7 -23.31 2.74 -1.17
N ALA A 8 -23.26 2.59 0.16
CA ALA A 8 -22.00 2.43 0.88
C ALA A 8 -21.26 1.16 0.44
N THR A 9 -21.97 0.06 0.29
CA THR A 9 -21.39 -1.21 -0.16
C THR A 9 -20.85 -1.10 -1.58
N ILE A 10 -21.59 -0.49 -2.49
CA ILE A 10 -21.16 -0.29 -3.87
C ILE A 10 -19.90 0.60 -3.90
N SER A 11 -19.88 1.67 -3.12
CA SER A 11 -18.71 2.55 -3.03
C SER A 11 -17.49 1.81 -2.50
N THR A 12 -17.67 0.97 -1.47
CA THR A 12 -16.60 0.21 -0.87
C THR A 12 -15.97 -0.74 -1.89
N TYR A 13 -16.79 -1.50 -2.61
CA TYR A 13 -16.28 -2.48 -3.55
C TYR A 13 -15.87 -1.87 -4.89
N ALA A 14 -16.35 -0.67 -5.21
CA ALA A 14 -15.86 0.06 -6.39
C ALA A 14 -14.39 0.43 -6.23
N CYS A 15 -13.93 0.67 -5.01
CA CYS A 15 -12.52 0.97 -4.73
C CYS A 15 -11.61 -0.26 -4.89
N LEU A 16 -12.18 -1.46 -4.89
CA LEU A 16 -11.39 -2.68 -5.07
C LEU A 16 -10.73 -2.75 -6.45
N LEU A 17 -11.42 -2.30 -7.49
CA LEU A 17 -10.88 -2.33 -8.85
C LEU A 17 -9.61 -1.48 -8.99
N PRO A 18 -9.58 -0.20 -8.55
CA PRO A 18 -8.33 0.56 -8.54
C PRO A 18 -7.23 -0.09 -7.70
N LEU A 19 -7.58 -0.73 -6.58
CA LEU A 19 -6.59 -1.40 -5.72
C LEU A 19 -5.96 -2.59 -6.43
N ILE A 20 -6.74 -3.37 -7.16
CA ILE A 20 -6.22 -4.51 -7.94
C ILE A 20 -5.29 -4.00 -9.04
N ILE A 21 -5.68 -2.93 -9.73
CA ILE A 21 -4.87 -2.31 -10.76
C ILE A 21 -3.55 -1.81 -10.17
N LEU A 22 -3.62 -1.14 -9.02
CA LEU A 22 -2.43 -0.66 -8.32
C LEU A 22 -1.50 -1.82 -7.94
N ASP A 23 -2.07 -2.91 -7.41
CA ASP A 23 -1.31 -4.10 -7.03
C ASP A 23 -0.51 -4.64 -8.22
N VAL A 24 -1.16 -4.82 -9.36
CA VAL A 24 -0.53 -5.34 -10.58
C VAL A 24 0.56 -4.39 -11.07
N PHE A 25 0.27 -3.10 -11.15
CA PHE A 25 1.24 -2.13 -11.65
C PHE A 25 2.43 -1.94 -10.72
N ILE A 26 2.22 -1.92 -9.41
CA ILE A 26 3.31 -1.79 -8.44
C ILE A 26 4.19 -3.03 -8.46
N TRP A 27 3.59 -4.23 -8.54
CA TRP A 27 4.35 -5.47 -8.64
C TRP A 27 5.20 -5.49 -9.92
N GLN A 28 4.62 -5.12 -11.05
CA GLN A 28 5.33 -5.05 -12.33
C GLN A 28 6.44 -3.99 -12.28
N PHE A 29 6.14 -2.81 -11.77
CA PHE A 29 7.10 -1.72 -11.63
C PHE A 29 8.30 -2.16 -10.80
N GLN A 30 8.06 -2.76 -9.64
CA GLN A 30 9.12 -3.22 -8.76
C GLN A 30 9.99 -4.28 -9.45
N ASN A 31 9.35 -5.26 -10.09
CA ASN A 31 10.10 -6.35 -10.71
C ASN A 31 10.93 -5.90 -11.90
N ILE A 32 10.53 -4.84 -12.60
CA ILE A 32 11.28 -4.31 -13.72
C ILE A 32 12.29 -3.26 -13.27
N TYR A 33 11.81 -2.20 -12.64
CA TYR A 33 12.64 -1.04 -12.30
C TYR A 33 13.69 -1.37 -11.25
N PHE A 34 13.27 -2.04 -10.17
CA PHE A 34 14.19 -2.34 -9.07
C PHE A 34 15.29 -3.32 -9.49
N ARG A 35 14.96 -4.26 -10.37
CA ARG A 35 15.97 -5.21 -10.86
C ARG A 35 16.97 -4.54 -11.79
N ILE A 36 16.51 -3.62 -12.64
CA ILE A 36 17.38 -2.88 -13.55
C ILE A 36 18.31 -1.95 -12.77
N MET A 37 17.77 -1.27 -11.76
CA MET A 37 18.52 -0.30 -10.96
C MET A 37 19.24 -0.92 -9.75
N GLU A 38 19.14 -2.25 -9.61
CA GLU A 38 19.76 -2.99 -8.50
C GLU A 38 19.29 -2.52 -7.11
N ILE A 39 18.01 -2.18 -7.00
CA ILE A 39 17.38 -1.79 -5.73
C ILE A 39 16.81 -3.04 -5.06
N PRO A 40 17.01 -3.23 -3.74
CA PRO A 40 16.40 -4.36 -3.04
C PRO A 40 14.89 -4.36 -3.15
N LEU A 41 14.30 -5.51 -3.49
CA LEU A 41 12.86 -5.66 -3.65
C LEU A 41 12.15 -5.70 -2.30
N ILE A 42 10.94 -5.13 -2.27
CA ILE A 42 10.05 -5.22 -1.11
C ILE A 42 9.24 -6.50 -1.20
N GLU A 43 9.14 -7.25 -0.12
CA GLU A 43 8.39 -8.51 -0.10
C GLU A 43 6.90 -8.23 0.14
N ARG A 44 6.09 -8.47 -0.89
CA ARG A 44 4.64 -8.26 -0.85
C ARG A 44 3.97 -9.06 0.26
N LYS A 45 4.40 -10.28 0.49
CA LYS A 45 3.80 -11.17 1.48
C LYS A 45 3.94 -10.68 2.92
N LYS A 46 4.85 -9.75 3.20
CA LYS A 46 4.99 -9.14 4.53
C LYS A 46 3.92 -8.09 4.78
N TYR A 47 3.27 -7.58 3.74
CA TYR A 47 2.28 -6.51 3.83
C TYR A 47 0.87 -7.00 3.60
N VAL A 48 0.68 -8.01 2.75
CA VAL A 48 -0.63 -8.57 2.43
C VAL A 48 -0.81 -9.86 3.22
N ILE A 49 -1.44 -9.76 4.38
CA ILE A 49 -1.70 -10.89 5.28
C ILE A 49 -3.21 -11.11 5.35
N LEU A 50 -3.67 -12.24 4.87
CA LEU A 50 -5.09 -12.57 4.76
C LEU A 50 -5.41 -13.74 5.71
N ASP A 51 -5.51 -13.47 7.01
CA ASP A 51 -5.69 -14.51 8.02
C ASP A 51 -6.98 -14.40 8.83
N ARG A 52 -7.66 -13.25 8.82
CA ARG A 52 -8.88 -13.06 9.62
C ARG A 52 -10.05 -13.90 9.12
N PHE A 53 -10.08 -14.25 7.85
CA PHE A 53 -11.16 -15.05 7.29
C PHE A 53 -11.22 -16.47 7.91
N ARG A 54 -10.16 -16.89 8.59
CA ARG A 54 -10.08 -18.19 9.26
C ARG A 54 -10.76 -18.22 10.61
N LEU A 55 -11.22 -17.08 11.13
CA LEU A 55 -11.91 -17.02 12.40
C LEU A 55 -13.30 -17.60 12.28
N GLY A 56 -13.54 -18.70 12.99
CA GLY A 56 -14.78 -19.48 12.83
C GLY A 56 -16.03 -18.80 13.38
N LYS A 57 -15.88 -17.78 14.23
CA LYS A 57 -17.02 -17.07 14.82
C LYS A 57 -17.56 -15.95 13.92
N LEU A 58 -16.90 -15.67 12.81
CA LEU A 58 -17.35 -14.63 11.90
C LEU A 58 -18.38 -15.17 10.91
N SER A 59 -19.38 -14.36 10.59
CA SER A 59 -20.30 -14.68 9.51
C SER A 59 -19.59 -14.56 8.16
N ILE A 60 -20.22 -15.10 7.11
CA ILE A 60 -19.62 -15.06 5.78
C ILE A 60 -19.40 -13.64 5.28
N TRP A 61 -20.32 -12.72 5.60
CA TRP A 61 -20.21 -11.31 5.23
C TRP A 61 -19.07 -10.63 5.97
N GLN A 62 -18.90 -10.95 7.26
CA GLN A 62 -17.78 -10.44 8.05
C GLN A 62 -16.45 -10.93 7.52
N ARG A 63 -16.37 -12.19 7.09
CA ARG A 63 -15.16 -12.76 6.48
C ARG A 63 -14.79 -12.04 5.19
N ILE A 64 -15.77 -11.78 4.34
CA ILE A 64 -15.56 -11.06 3.08
C ILE A 64 -15.07 -9.63 3.36
N ASN A 65 -15.68 -8.94 4.32
CA ASN A 65 -15.28 -7.59 4.68
C ASN A 65 -13.87 -7.57 5.27
N CYS A 66 -13.54 -8.54 6.12
CA CYS A 66 -12.19 -8.64 6.68
C CYS A 66 -11.15 -8.91 5.59
N LEU A 67 -11.48 -9.79 4.65
CA LEU A 67 -10.60 -10.09 3.52
C LEU A 67 -10.34 -8.83 2.67
N TYR A 68 -11.39 -8.07 2.38
CA TYR A 68 -11.28 -6.81 1.65
C TYR A 68 -10.37 -5.82 2.37
N CYS A 69 -10.62 -5.60 3.68
CA CYS A 69 -9.84 -4.65 4.46
C CYS A 69 -8.38 -5.06 4.59
N GLU A 70 -8.12 -6.34 4.79
CA GLU A 70 -6.75 -6.85 4.87
C GLU A 70 -6.01 -6.68 3.55
N TYR A 71 -6.69 -6.98 2.44
CA TYR A 71 -6.11 -6.82 1.12
C TYR A 71 -5.86 -5.34 0.83
N ALA A 72 -6.86 -4.48 1.07
CA ALA A 72 -6.75 -3.04 0.80
C ALA A 72 -5.61 -2.41 1.60
N ASN A 73 -5.56 -2.67 2.91
CA ASN A 73 -4.50 -2.14 3.76
C ASN A 73 -3.13 -2.72 3.38
N GLY A 74 -3.10 -4.01 3.04
CA GLY A 74 -1.87 -4.67 2.63
C GLY A 74 -1.31 -4.09 1.34
N ILE A 75 -2.16 -3.88 0.33
CA ILE A 75 -1.72 -3.32 -0.95
C ILE A 75 -1.30 -1.87 -0.82
N VAL A 76 -2.02 -1.07 -0.05
CA VAL A 76 -1.62 0.32 0.19
C VAL A 76 -0.29 0.37 0.93
N GLY A 77 -0.12 -0.45 1.97
CA GLY A 77 1.14 -0.53 2.72
C GLY A 77 2.30 -1.00 1.86
N TYR A 78 2.07 -2.04 1.05
CA TYR A 78 3.08 -2.56 0.13
C TYR A 78 3.47 -1.50 -0.92
N SER A 79 2.48 -0.84 -1.52
CA SER A 79 2.72 0.22 -2.51
C SER A 79 3.51 1.37 -1.92
N LYS A 80 3.17 1.77 -0.70
CA LYS A 80 3.89 2.81 0.02
C LYS A 80 5.34 2.39 0.26
N ALA A 81 5.57 1.15 0.69
CA ALA A 81 6.91 0.63 0.93
C ALA A 81 7.74 0.62 -0.35
N VAL A 82 7.15 0.23 -1.48
CA VAL A 82 7.83 0.23 -2.78
C VAL A 82 8.21 1.65 -3.20
N VAL A 83 7.29 2.59 -3.08
CA VAL A 83 7.55 4.00 -3.42
C VAL A 83 8.59 4.60 -2.48
N ASN A 84 8.52 4.28 -1.19
CA ASN A 84 9.51 4.74 -0.21
C ASN A 84 10.91 4.19 -0.52
N GLN A 85 10.99 2.94 -0.95
CA GLN A 85 12.26 2.31 -1.34
C GLN A 85 12.83 3.00 -2.58
N MET A 86 11.98 3.31 -3.55
CA MET A 86 12.38 4.05 -4.74
C MET A 86 12.92 5.43 -4.36
N GLU A 87 12.22 6.14 -3.46
CA GLU A 87 12.63 7.45 -3.00
C GLU A 87 13.99 7.40 -2.31
N LEU A 88 14.22 6.39 -1.47
CA LEU A 88 15.49 6.22 -0.77
C LEU A 88 16.67 6.06 -1.73
N TYR A 89 16.48 5.33 -2.81
CA TYR A 89 17.56 5.04 -3.78
C TYR A 89 17.63 6.03 -4.92
N SER A 90 16.58 6.84 -5.14
CA SER A 90 16.54 7.80 -6.26
C SER A 90 16.63 9.25 -5.82
N CYS A 91 16.00 9.60 -4.69
CA CYS A 91 15.92 10.98 -4.24
C CYS A 91 15.77 11.04 -2.71
N ALA A 92 16.85 10.77 -2.00
CA ALA A 92 16.85 10.73 -0.54
C ALA A 92 17.02 12.14 0.07
N ILE A 93 16.15 13.06 -0.31
CA ILE A 93 16.14 14.44 0.17
C ILE A 93 14.86 14.70 0.94
N LYS A 94 14.97 15.25 2.14
CA LYS A 94 13.80 15.56 2.97
C LYS A 94 12.93 16.65 2.35
N HIS A 95 11.64 16.55 2.58
CA HIS A 95 10.69 17.59 2.19
C HIS A 95 10.92 18.89 2.97
N ALA A 96 10.50 20.01 2.40
CA ALA A 96 10.46 21.29 3.12
C ALA A 96 9.40 21.26 4.22
N ALA A 97 8.24 20.64 3.94
CA ALA A 97 7.23 20.31 4.95
C ALA A 97 7.46 18.88 5.43
N HIS A 98 6.77 18.48 6.50
CA HIS A 98 6.88 17.12 7.04
C HIS A 98 5.56 16.37 6.85
N PRO A 99 5.36 15.69 5.70
CA PRO A 99 4.13 14.93 5.47
C PRO A 99 4.01 13.79 6.47
N LEU A 100 2.77 13.53 6.91
CA LEU A 100 2.50 12.40 7.79
C LEU A 100 2.81 11.08 7.08
N GLY A 101 3.31 10.12 7.84
CA GLY A 101 3.62 8.81 7.30
C GLY A 101 4.93 8.72 6.53
N GLN A 102 5.78 9.70 6.66
CA GLN A 102 7.08 9.75 5.96
C GLN A 102 8.26 9.59 6.92
N GLU A 103 8.10 8.77 7.93
CA GLU A 103 9.14 8.53 8.95
C GLU A 103 10.41 7.91 8.36
N HIS A 104 10.31 7.24 7.23
CA HIS A 104 11.47 6.68 6.53
C HIS A 104 12.46 7.76 6.08
N GLN A 105 12.01 9.02 6.02
CA GLN A 105 12.85 10.15 5.58
C GLN A 105 13.78 10.69 6.67
N LYS A 106 13.67 10.18 7.88
CA LYS A 106 14.48 10.72 9.00
C LYS A 106 16.00 10.66 8.74
N ASN A 107 16.43 9.70 7.94
CA ASN A 107 17.85 9.52 7.59
C ASN A 107 18.18 10.07 6.19
N PHE A 108 17.24 10.74 5.53
CA PHE A 108 17.48 11.35 4.23
C PHE A 108 18.35 12.59 4.38
N PHE A 109 18.97 12.99 3.28
CA PHE A 109 19.74 14.23 3.24
C PHE A 109 18.86 15.44 3.49
N GLU A 110 19.39 16.42 4.21
CA GLU A 110 18.65 17.66 4.47
C GLU A 110 18.49 18.45 3.18
N ARG A 111 17.32 19.07 3.01
CA ARG A 111 17.01 19.88 1.84
C ARG A 111 18.00 21.03 1.66
N LYS A 112 18.45 21.61 2.77
CA LYS A 112 19.39 22.73 2.77
C LYS A 112 20.73 22.40 2.09
N ASP A 113 21.11 21.12 2.08
CA ASP A 113 22.38 20.69 1.47
C ASP A 113 22.33 20.73 -0.06
N PHE A 114 21.13 20.91 -0.64
CA PHE A 114 20.91 20.93 -2.08
C PHE A 114 20.36 22.27 -2.59
N GLU A 115 20.18 23.24 -1.71
CA GLU A 115 19.69 24.59 -2.09
C GLU A 115 20.82 25.52 -2.57
#